data_9d2e04f1a52a10ef8187b9899f325333
#
_entry.id   9d2e04f1a52a10ef8187b9899f325333
#
_cell.length_a   1.000
_cell.length_b   1.000
_cell.length_c   1.000
_cell.angle_alpha   90.00
_cell.angle_beta   90.00
_cell.angle_gamma   90.00
#
_symmetry.space_group_name_H-M   'P 1'
#
loop_
_entity.id
_entity.type
_entity.pdbx_description
1 polymer ?
#
loop_
_entity_poly.entity_id
_entity_poly.type
_entity_poly.pdbx_seq_one_letter_code
_entity_poly.pdbx_strand_id
1 'polypeptide(L)'
;YRKIAEDAINSAISINKLKKKKCKTEKTKLFGFKKRVEWSDPMHIYGSLKSKVESFGGSTDNTSLSDKIFITNNIIKWSIIHEMAMTLEDILARRTRCIFLDAKESKRIAPKVAKKMAEILEKDQKWIDKELKNFNKLIKNYIV
;
A
#
# COMPACT_ATOMS: atom_id res chain seq x y z
N TYR A 1 16.52 -13.33 -2.61
CA TYR A 1 16.61 -12.75 -1.25
C TYR A 1 16.43 -13.81 -0.15
N ARG A 2 15.42 -14.70 -0.23
CA ARG A 2 15.16 -15.73 0.78
C ARG A 2 16.36 -16.66 0.99
N LYS A 3 16.96 -17.16 -0.10
CA LYS A 3 18.13 -18.06 -0.04
C LYS A 3 19.35 -17.36 0.56
N ILE A 4 19.59 -16.10 0.19
CA ILE A 4 20.67 -15.29 0.76
C ILE A 4 20.48 -15.14 2.28
N ALA A 5 19.25 -14.87 2.74
CA ALA A 5 18.95 -14.77 4.17
C ALA A 5 19.18 -16.10 4.90
N GLU A 6 18.80 -17.22 4.28
CA GLU A 6 19.04 -18.57 4.83
C GLU A 6 20.53 -18.85 4.99
N ASP A 7 21.34 -18.51 3.98
CA ASP A 7 22.78 -18.71 3.99
C ASP A 7 23.47 -17.82 5.05
N ALA A 8 23.04 -16.56 5.18
CA ALA A 8 23.53 -15.64 6.21
C ALA A 8 23.22 -16.16 7.63
N ILE A 9 21.99 -16.63 7.88
CA ILE A 9 21.60 -17.20 9.16
C ILE A 9 22.39 -18.51 9.46
N ASN A 10 22.56 -19.38 8.47
CA ASN A 10 23.34 -20.60 8.63
C ASN A 10 24.81 -20.29 8.99
N SER A 11 25.39 -19.28 8.37
CA SER A 11 26.75 -18.82 8.69
C SER A 11 26.85 -18.28 10.12
N ALA A 12 25.89 -17.44 10.53
CA ALA A 12 25.82 -16.91 11.90
C ALA A 12 25.67 -18.02 12.95
N ILE A 13 24.83 -19.02 12.67
CA ILE A 13 24.66 -20.22 13.54
C ILE A 13 25.98 -20.98 13.69
N SER A 14 26.72 -21.17 12.57
CA SER A 14 28.00 -21.89 12.58
C SER A 14 29.06 -21.14 13.39
N ILE A 15 29.22 -19.83 13.15
CA ILE A 15 30.22 -18.99 13.85
C ILE A 15 29.94 -18.96 15.35
N ASN A 16 28.68 -18.82 15.76
CA ASN A 16 28.31 -18.71 17.16
C ASN A 16 28.00 -20.06 17.82
N LYS A 17 28.25 -21.18 17.14
CA LYS A 17 28.00 -22.56 17.65
C LYS A 17 26.57 -22.76 18.19
N LEU A 18 25.57 -22.09 17.53
CA LEU A 18 24.16 -22.19 17.94
C LEU A 18 23.54 -23.50 17.42
N LYS A 19 22.48 -23.94 18.09
CA LYS A 19 21.75 -25.17 17.68
C LYS A 19 21.06 -24.91 16.31
N LYS A 20 21.49 -25.65 15.28
CA LYS A 20 20.92 -25.57 13.93
C LYS A 20 19.51 -26.13 13.92
N LYS A 21 18.59 -25.38 13.27
CA LYS A 21 17.22 -25.81 12.97
C LYS A 21 16.97 -25.78 11.48
N LYS A 22 16.10 -26.67 10.99
CA LYS A 22 15.72 -26.71 9.57
C LYS A 22 14.98 -25.43 9.18
N CYS A 23 15.37 -24.80 8.09
CA CYS A 23 14.67 -23.64 7.53
C CYS A 23 13.22 -23.99 7.15
N LYS A 24 12.26 -23.16 7.56
CA LYS A 24 10.82 -23.32 7.28
C LYS A 24 10.30 -22.27 6.29
N THR A 25 11.08 -21.22 6.03
CA THR A 25 10.62 -20.04 5.27
C THR A 25 10.24 -20.35 3.82
N GLU A 26 10.79 -21.41 3.24
CA GLU A 26 10.42 -21.87 1.88
C GLU A 26 8.93 -22.22 1.75
N LYS A 27 8.36 -22.80 2.81
CA LYS A 27 6.96 -23.27 2.87
C LYS A 27 6.03 -22.33 3.64
N THR A 28 6.57 -21.26 4.24
CA THR A 28 5.81 -20.31 5.01
C THR A 28 5.01 -19.41 4.06
N LYS A 29 3.70 -19.39 4.19
CA LYS A 29 2.83 -18.49 3.45
C LYS A 29 2.98 -17.07 4.01
N LEU A 30 3.14 -16.10 3.12
CA LEU A 30 3.14 -14.69 3.50
C LEU A 30 1.75 -14.23 3.94
N PHE A 31 1.70 -13.19 4.75
CA PHE A 31 0.44 -12.56 5.12
C PHE A 31 -0.30 -12.07 3.86
N GLY A 32 -1.57 -12.33 3.78
CA GLY A 32 -2.35 -12.03 2.57
C GLY A 32 -2.22 -13.05 1.42
N PHE A 33 -1.47 -14.15 1.59
CA PHE A 33 -1.33 -15.16 0.54
C PHE A 33 -2.67 -15.71 0.07
N LYS A 34 -2.86 -15.76 -1.26
CA LYS A 34 -3.98 -16.40 -1.94
C LYS A 34 -3.45 -17.33 -3.05
N LYS A 35 -3.87 -18.60 -3.03
CA LYS A 35 -3.34 -19.62 -3.97
C LYS A 35 -3.69 -19.33 -5.44
N ARG A 36 -4.88 -18.80 -5.70
CA ARG A 36 -5.33 -18.40 -7.03
C ARG A 36 -5.71 -16.93 -6.99
N VAL A 37 -5.14 -16.16 -7.89
CA VAL A 37 -5.34 -14.71 -8.00
C VAL A 37 -5.98 -14.43 -9.34
N GLU A 38 -7.04 -13.64 -9.35
CA GLU A 38 -7.67 -13.10 -10.55
C GLU A 38 -7.00 -11.77 -10.87
N TRP A 39 -6.17 -11.77 -11.89
CA TRP A 39 -5.35 -10.59 -12.25
C TRP A 39 -6.15 -9.42 -12.83
N SER A 40 -7.35 -9.68 -13.36
CA SER A 40 -8.30 -8.65 -13.81
C SER A 40 -8.96 -7.89 -12.67
N ASP A 41 -8.96 -8.46 -11.45
CA ASP A 41 -9.50 -7.81 -10.26
C ASP A 41 -8.50 -6.81 -9.69
N PRO A 42 -8.79 -5.49 -9.67
CA PRO A 42 -7.87 -4.49 -9.13
C PRO A 42 -7.53 -4.70 -7.65
N MET A 43 -8.38 -5.45 -6.91
CA MET A 43 -8.15 -5.81 -5.51
C MET A 43 -7.25 -7.03 -5.32
N HIS A 44 -6.72 -7.62 -6.41
CA HIS A 44 -5.85 -8.81 -6.33
C HIS A 44 -4.60 -8.61 -5.46
N ILE A 45 -4.10 -7.38 -5.35
CA ILE A 45 -2.94 -7.01 -4.54
C ILE A 45 -3.12 -7.33 -3.04
N TYR A 46 -4.36 -7.37 -2.57
CA TYR A 46 -4.68 -7.69 -1.17
C TYR A 46 -4.82 -9.20 -0.90
N GLY A 47 -4.86 -10.02 -1.93
CA GLY A 47 -4.93 -11.48 -1.84
C GLY A 47 -6.09 -11.96 -0.95
N SER A 48 -5.79 -12.68 0.15
CA SER A 48 -6.81 -13.18 1.09
C SER A 48 -7.42 -12.08 1.98
N LEU A 49 -6.87 -10.88 1.96
CA LEU A 49 -7.38 -9.73 2.75
C LEU A 49 -8.41 -8.91 1.99
N LYS A 50 -8.63 -9.20 0.69
CA LYS A 50 -9.55 -8.43 -0.17
C LYS A 50 -10.87 -8.10 0.52
N SER A 51 -11.61 -9.11 0.98
CA SER A 51 -12.93 -8.90 1.58
C SER A 51 -12.88 -8.03 2.85
N LYS A 52 -11.79 -8.10 3.62
CA LYS A 52 -11.60 -7.23 4.79
C LYS A 52 -11.41 -5.77 4.38
N VAL A 53 -10.61 -5.53 3.32
CA VAL A 53 -10.40 -4.17 2.79
C VAL A 53 -11.69 -3.60 2.21
N GLU A 54 -12.42 -4.39 1.42
CA GLU A 54 -13.70 -3.98 0.82
C GLU A 54 -14.78 -3.59 1.83
N SER A 55 -14.81 -4.24 2.99
CA SER A 55 -15.80 -3.97 4.04
C SER A 55 -15.33 -2.98 5.11
N PHE A 56 -14.09 -2.50 5.04
CA PHE A 56 -13.44 -1.79 6.16
C PHE A 56 -14.05 -0.44 6.53
N GLY A 57 -14.63 0.28 5.58
CA GLY A 57 -15.28 1.60 5.80
C GLY A 57 -16.78 1.61 5.52
N GLY A 58 -17.34 0.44 5.18
CA GLY A 58 -18.73 0.34 4.71
C GLY A 58 -18.85 0.23 3.19
N SER A 59 -20.05 -0.11 2.71
CA SER A 59 -20.30 -0.36 1.27
C SER A 59 -20.15 0.89 0.40
N THR A 60 -20.52 2.06 0.90
CA THR A 60 -20.44 3.35 0.19
C THR A 60 -18.99 3.80 -0.02
N ASP A 61 -18.09 3.42 0.87
CA ASP A 61 -16.66 3.78 0.80
C ASP A 61 -15.86 2.91 -0.18
N ASN A 62 -16.49 1.90 -0.79
CA ASN A 62 -15.84 1.00 -1.76
C ASN A 62 -16.00 1.46 -3.22
N THR A 63 -16.64 2.59 -3.48
CA THR A 63 -16.71 3.17 -4.84
C THR A 63 -15.37 3.81 -5.21
N SER A 64 -14.90 3.53 -6.45
CA SER A 64 -13.66 4.13 -6.92
C SER A 64 -13.75 5.65 -7.02
N LEU A 65 -12.70 6.35 -6.60
CA LEU A 65 -12.56 7.81 -6.71
C LEU A 65 -12.23 8.28 -8.13
N SER A 66 -11.95 7.35 -9.04
CA SER A 66 -11.57 7.62 -10.43
C SER A 66 -12.04 6.50 -11.35
N ASP A 67 -12.34 6.85 -12.59
CA ASP A 67 -12.68 5.91 -13.68
C ASP A 67 -11.44 5.33 -14.37
N LYS A 68 -10.26 5.97 -14.18
CA LYS A 68 -9.01 5.57 -14.85
C LYS A 68 -8.10 4.72 -13.99
N ILE A 69 -8.08 4.98 -12.69
CA ILE A 69 -7.28 4.23 -11.72
C ILE A 69 -8.15 3.78 -10.56
N PHE A 70 -7.95 2.55 -10.12
CA PHE A 70 -8.75 1.99 -9.04
C PHE A 70 -8.19 2.39 -7.68
N ILE A 71 -8.94 3.21 -6.95
CA ILE A 71 -8.67 3.60 -5.57
C ILE A 71 -9.99 3.96 -4.88
N THR A 72 -10.23 3.43 -3.68
CA THR A 72 -11.45 3.64 -2.90
C THR A 72 -11.13 4.24 -1.54
N ASN A 73 -12.13 4.81 -0.87
CA ASN A 73 -11.97 5.29 0.51
C ASN A 73 -11.59 4.15 1.47
N ASN A 74 -12.08 2.93 1.23
CA ASN A 74 -11.70 1.75 2.02
C ASN A 74 -10.21 1.42 1.89
N ILE A 75 -9.64 1.51 0.68
CA ILE A 75 -8.21 1.35 0.44
C ILE A 75 -7.40 2.41 1.19
N ILE A 76 -7.82 3.68 1.13
CA ILE A 76 -7.14 4.76 1.84
C ILE A 76 -7.16 4.50 3.35
N LYS A 77 -8.33 4.17 3.91
CA LYS A 77 -8.49 3.89 5.34
C LYS A 77 -7.67 2.68 5.79
N TRP A 78 -7.69 1.59 5.01
CA TRP A 78 -6.88 0.40 5.26
C TRP A 78 -5.40 0.73 5.27
N SER A 79 -4.92 1.46 4.25
CA SER A 79 -3.51 1.83 4.12
C SER A 79 -3.02 2.68 5.30
N ILE A 80 -3.86 3.57 5.84
CA ILE A 80 -3.52 4.38 7.01
C ILE A 80 -3.45 3.50 8.26
N ILE A 81 -4.48 2.70 8.53
CA ILE A 81 -4.63 2.01 9.81
C ILE A 81 -3.76 0.75 9.88
N HIS A 82 -3.62 0.01 8.79
CA HIS A 82 -2.92 -1.29 8.76
C HIS A 82 -1.57 -1.25 8.05
N GLU A 83 -1.29 -0.23 7.23
CA GLU A 83 -0.08 -0.15 6.41
C GLU A 83 0.75 1.11 6.65
N MET A 84 0.42 1.88 7.72
CA MET A 84 1.17 3.04 8.20
C MET A 84 1.35 4.16 7.17
N ALA A 85 0.36 4.36 6.27
CA ALA A 85 0.41 5.47 5.32
C ALA A 85 0.13 6.80 6.03
N MET A 86 1.04 7.77 5.92
CA MET A 86 0.98 9.05 6.61
C MET A 86 0.97 10.24 5.68
N THR A 87 1.31 10.05 4.40
CA THR A 87 1.42 11.10 3.38
C THR A 87 0.65 10.74 2.11
N LEU A 88 0.35 11.74 1.28
CA LEU A 88 -0.22 11.51 -0.05
C LEU A 88 0.67 10.61 -0.93
N GLU A 89 1.98 10.77 -0.79
CA GLU A 89 2.94 9.92 -1.51
C GLU A 89 2.84 8.47 -1.05
N ASP A 90 2.61 8.20 0.25
CA ASP A 90 2.42 6.82 0.72
C ASP A 90 1.22 6.18 0.05
N ILE A 91 0.08 6.86 -0.01
CA ILE A 91 -1.11 6.34 -0.66
C ILE A 91 -0.90 6.18 -2.16
N LEU A 92 -0.60 7.29 -2.87
CA LEU A 92 -0.67 7.36 -4.33
C LEU A 92 0.55 6.75 -5.04
N ALA A 93 1.69 6.63 -4.35
CA ALA A 93 2.89 6.03 -4.92
C ALA A 93 3.21 4.65 -4.33
N ARG A 94 3.24 4.51 -3.00
CA ARG A 94 3.77 3.30 -2.35
C ARG A 94 2.72 2.21 -2.14
N ARG A 95 1.47 2.54 -1.78
CA ARG A 95 0.43 1.55 -1.49
C ARG A 95 -0.40 1.18 -2.72
N THR A 96 -0.83 2.17 -3.50
CA THR A 96 -1.72 1.93 -4.65
C THR A 96 -1.00 1.99 -6.00
N ARG A 97 0.21 2.55 -6.05
CA ARG A 97 0.99 2.77 -7.28
C ARG A 97 0.28 3.65 -8.33
N CYS A 98 -0.74 4.39 -7.97
CA CYS A 98 -1.53 5.23 -8.87
C CYS A 98 -0.67 6.18 -9.71
N ILE A 99 0.36 6.81 -9.10
CA ILE A 99 1.27 7.74 -9.77
C ILE A 99 2.01 7.11 -10.96
N PHE A 100 2.30 5.81 -10.90
CA PHE A 100 2.99 5.09 -11.97
C PHE A 100 2.03 4.62 -13.07
N LEU A 101 0.74 4.45 -12.74
CA LEU A 101 -0.29 4.05 -13.68
C LEU A 101 -0.79 5.24 -14.51
N ASP A 102 -1.14 6.35 -13.84
CA ASP A 102 -1.54 7.60 -14.47
C ASP A 102 -1.24 8.77 -13.52
N ALA A 103 -0.12 9.47 -13.77
CA ALA A 103 0.30 10.59 -12.96
C ALA A 103 -0.66 11.79 -13.05
N LYS A 104 -1.22 12.07 -14.25
CA LYS A 104 -2.16 13.17 -14.44
C LYS A 104 -3.45 12.93 -13.66
N GLU A 105 -3.95 11.71 -13.71
CA GLU A 105 -5.13 11.31 -12.95
C GLU A 105 -4.86 11.31 -11.44
N SER A 106 -3.72 10.81 -11.00
CA SER A 106 -3.30 10.85 -9.60
C SER A 106 -3.26 12.29 -9.06
N LYS A 107 -2.77 13.24 -9.86
CA LYS A 107 -2.81 14.66 -9.51
C LYS A 107 -4.24 15.17 -9.37
N ARG A 108 -5.14 14.76 -10.27
CA ARG A 108 -6.55 15.18 -10.28
C ARG A 108 -7.28 14.72 -9.02
N ILE A 109 -7.05 13.49 -8.57
CA ILE A 109 -7.72 12.93 -7.39
C ILE A 109 -7.03 13.26 -6.06
N ALA A 110 -5.78 13.73 -6.07
CA ALA A 110 -5.00 14.03 -4.87
C ALA A 110 -5.75 14.88 -3.81
N PRO A 111 -6.52 15.93 -4.18
CA PRO A 111 -7.29 16.69 -3.20
C PRO A 111 -8.35 15.87 -2.46
N LYS A 112 -9.03 14.95 -3.16
CA LYS A 112 -10.02 14.04 -2.54
C LYS A 112 -9.35 13.08 -1.58
N VAL A 113 -8.19 12.51 -1.98
CA VAL A 113 -7.40 11.60 -1.15
C VAL A 113 -6.86 12.33 0.07
N ALA A 114 -6.30 13.54 -0.08
CA ALA A 114 -5.79 14.34 1.02
C ALA A 114 -6.88 14.67 2.07
N LYS A 115 -8.08 15.05 1.59
CA LYS A 115 -9.22 15.32 2.47
C LYS A 115 -9.60 14.06 3.27
N LYS A 116 -9.72 12.90 2.60
CA LYS A 116 -10.04 11.63 3.28
C LYS A 116 -8.97 11.22 4.28
N MET A 117 -7.71 11.41 3.94
CA MET A 117 -6.58 11.17 4.87
C MET A 117 -6.65 12.09 6.09
N ALA A 118 -6.93 13.38 5.88
CA ALA A 118 -7.02 14.36 6.98
C ALA A 118 -8.17 14.00 7.95
N GLU A 119 -9.32 13.55 7.46
CA GLU A 119 -10.43 13.05 8.27
C GLU A 119 -9.97 11.89 9.18
N ILE A 120 -9.24 10.91 8.63
CA ILE A 120 -8.83 9.71 9.36
C ILE A 120 -7.67 10.00 10.32
N LEU A 121 -6.73 10.87 9.93
CA LEU A 121 -5.54 11.23 10.69
C LEU A 121 -5.76 12.41 11.64
N GLU A 122 -7.00 12.95 11.71
CA GLU A 122 -7.36 14.11 12.52
C GLU A 122 -6.47 15.33 12.24
N LYS A 123 -6.26 15.65 10.96
CA LYS A 123 -5.43 16.76 10.48
C LYS A 123 -6.28 17.94 10.01
N ASP A 124 -5.70 19.12 10.10
CA ASP A 124 -6.32 20.38 9.69
C ASP A 124 -6.10 20.72 8.20
N GLN A 125 -6.69 21.83 7.75
CA GLN A 125 -6.53 22.31 6.39
C GLN A 125 -5.08 22.66 6.05
N LYS A 126 -4.28 23.13 7.01
CA LYS A 126 -2.85 23.45 6.78
C LYS A 126 -2.06 22.19 6.40
N TRP A 127 -2.39 21.06 7.02
CA TRP A 127 -1.79 19.77 6.66
C TRP A 127 -2.17 19.37 5.23
N ILE A 128 -3.45 19.49 4.85
CA ILE A 128 -3.91 19.20 3.48
C ILE A 128 -3.14 20.04 2.45
N ASP A 129 -3.04 21.34 2.67
CA ASP A 129 -2.36 22.26 1.76
C ASP A 129 -0.86 21.92 1.62
N LYS A 130 -0.21 21.56 2.73
CA LYS A 130 1.19 21.12 2.76
C LYS A 130 1.38 19.82 1.97
N GLU A 131 0.52 18.82 2.18
CA GLU A 131 0.58 17.54 1.47
C GLU A 131 0.35 17.71 -0.04
N LEU A 132 -0.62 18.52 -0.44
CA LEU A 132 -0.86 18.83 -1.84
C LEU A 132 0.32 19.56 -2.49
N LYS A 133 0.94 20.50 -1.78
CA LYS A 133 2.15 21.20 -2.26
C LYS A 133 3.30 20.23 -2.48
N ASN A 134 3.55 19.33 -1.51
CA ASN A 134 4.62 18.34 -1.58
C ASN A 134 4.37 17.35 -2.73
N PHE A 135 3.15 16.82 -2.83
CA PHE A 135 2.77 15.89 -3.88
C PHE A 135 2.82 16.54 -5.28
N ASN A 136 2.41 17.80 -5.41
CA ASN A 136 2.52 18.54 -6.67
C ASN A 136 3.98 18.78 -7.11
N LYS A 137 4.91 18.89 -6.15
CA LYS A 137 6.35 18.94 -6.47
C LYS A 137 6.86 17.59 -6.94
N LEU A 138 6.49 16.53 -6.23
CA LEU A 138 6.90 15.15 -6.55
C LEU A 138 6.41 14.74 -7.94
N ILE A 139 5.13 14.97 -8.23
CA ILE A 139 4.48 14.44 -9.44
C ILE A 139 5.00 15.06 -10.74
N LYS A 140 5.66 16.22 -10.68
CA LYS A 140 6.34 16.81 -11.84
C LYS A 140 7.38 15.90 -12.45
N ASN A 141 7.97 15.00 -11.66
CA ASN A 141 8.95 14.02 -12.11
C ASN A 141 8.33 12.83 -12.89
N TYR A 142 6.99 12.72 -12.90
CA TYR A 142 6.25 11.61 -13.49
C TYR A 142 5.31 12.06 -14.63
N ILE A 143 5.14 13.37 -14.82
CA ILE A 143 4.35 13.93 -15.92
C ILE A 143 5.34 14.43 -16.97
N VAL A 144 5.33 13.76 -18.11
CA VAL A 144 6.02 14.20 -19.33
C VAL A 144 5.15 15.20 -20.08
#